data_f99d8783a64f0f9d8a7810743d8e5118
#
_entry.id   f99d8783a64f0f9d8a7810743d8e5118
#
_cell.length_a   1.000
_cell.length_b   1.000
_cell.length_c   1.000
_cell.angle_alpha   90.00
_cell.angle_beta   90.00
_cell.angle_gamma   90.00
#
_symmetry.space_group_name_H-M   'P 1'
#
loop_
_entity.id
_entity.type
_entity.pdbx_description
1 polymer ?
#
loop_
_entity_poly.entity_id
_entity_poly.type
_entity_poly.pdbx_seq_one_letter_code
_entity_poly.pdbx_strand_id
1 'polypeptide(L)'
;IGGPHIADALGAAGVYETRSDAFADAVSAKSKYYIPTPSPSTHEVIAAVKGAGGVVVAAHAGDPQRNRRLLSDEQLDAMIADGLDGLEVWHRGNPPEQRERLLTIAARHDLLVTGGSDWHGKGKPNGLGENLTDDDTVREILCRGVDLIGRVGSSHAA
;
A
#
# COMPACT_ATOMS: atom_id res chain seq x y z
N ILE A 1 13.62 3.80 7.74
CA ILE A 1 13.43 5.24 8.00
C ILE A 1 12.72 5.81 6.79
N GLY A 2 11.57 6.43 6.98
CA GLY A 2 10.77 7.03 5.90
C GLY A 2 10.54 8.52 6.15
N GLY A 3 9.87 9.19 5.19
CA GLY A 3 9.56 10.62 5.25
C GLY A 3 8.96 11.10 6.57
N PRO A 4 8.00 10.38 7.20
CA PRO A 4 7.47 10.77 8.50
C PRO A 4 8.54 10.89 9.60
N HIS A 5 9.48 9.97 9.66
CA HIS A 5 10.57 10.00 10.66
C HIS A 5 11.51 11.20 10.44
N ILE A 6 11.77 11.56 9.18
CA ILE A 6 12.58 12.75 8.85
C ILE A 6 11.84 14.00 9.30
N ALA A 7 10.55 14.12 8.99
CA ALA A 7 9.74 15.25 9.38
C ALA A 7 9.64 15.40 10.91
N ASP A 8 9.48 14.31 11.65
CA ASP A 8 9.46 14.31 13.11
C ASP A 8 10.81 14.76 13.70
N ALA A 9 11.92 14.27 13.14
CA ALA A 9 13.26 14.68 13.58
C ALA A 9 13.52 16.16 13.32
N LEU A 10 13.07 16.69 12.19
CA LEU A 10 13.19 18.12 11.88
C LEU A 10 12.33 18.98 12.80
N GLY A 11 11.14 18.53 13.18
CA GLY A 11 10.31 19.18 14.18
C GLY A 11 10.95 19.13 15.58
N ALA A 12 11.47 17.99 16.00
CA ALA A 12 12.16 17.84 17.28
C ALA A 12 13.43 18.72 17.38
N ALA A 13 14.10 18.95 16.25
CA ALA A 13 15.26 19.85 16.16
C ALA A 13 14.86 21.35 16.09
N GLY A 14 13.57 21.69 16.12
CA GLY A 14 13.08 23.07 16.04
C GLY A 14 13.23 23.74 14.68
N VAL A 15 13.47 22.96 13.61
CA VAL A 15 13.64 23.50 12.25
C VAL A 15 12.28 23.85 11.64
N TYR A 16 11.23 23.09 11.99
CA TYR A 16 9.84 23.33 11.55
C TYR A 16 8.89 23.26 12.75
N GLU A 17 7.85 24.08 12.72
CA GLU A 17 6.84 24.07 13.79
C GLU A 17 5.95 22.82 13.74
N THR A 18 5.61 22.37 12.54
CA THR A 18 4.75 21.19 12.35
C THR A 18 5.37 20.16 11.41
N ARG A 19 4.93 18.92 11.56
CA ARG A 19 5.26 17.83 10.61
C ARG A 19 4.84 18.20 9.18
N SER A 20 3.69 18.86 9.01
CA SER A 20 3.18 19.27 7.71
C SER A 20 4.10 20.27 7.02
N ASP A 21 4.65 21.23 7.76
CA ASP A 21 5.60 22.21 7.23
C ASP A 21 6.90 21.53 6.78
N ALA A 22 7.42 20.58 7.57
CA ALA A 22 8.57 19.78 7.19
C ALA A 22 8.31 18.97 5.92
N PHE A 23 7.09 18.40 5.77
CA PHE A 23 6.72 17.69 4.54
C PHE A 23 6.62 18.63 3.34
N ALA A 24 6.02 19.79 3.49
CA ALA A 24 5.84 20.76 2.40
C ALA A 24 7.17 21.24 1.82
N ASP A 25 8.16 21.50 2.67
CA ASP A 25 9.45 22.06 2.26
C ASP A 25 10.56 21.01 2.10
N ALA A 26 10.91 20.28 3.16
CA ALA A 26 12.10 19.44 3.15
C ALA A 26 11.88 18.02 2.60
N VAL A 27 10.71 17.41 2.82
CA VAL A 27 10.47 16.00 2.55
C VAL A 27 9.73 15.77 1.23
N SER A 28 9.09 16.79 0.67
CA SER A 28 8.32 16.67 -0.57
C SER A 28 9.21 16.35 -1.78
N ALA A 29 8.63 15.68 -2.78
CA ALA A 29 9.32 15.43 -4.05
C ALA A 29 9.66 16.71 -4.86
N LYS A 30 9.16 17.88 -4.41
CA LYS A 30 9.49 19.19 -4.97
C LYS A 30 10.60 19.91 -4.19
N SER A 31 11.04 19.31 -3.09
CA SER A 31 12.11 19.87 -2.26
C SER A 31 13.42 19.96 -3.01
N LYS A 32 14.17 21.01 -2.77
CA LYS A 32 15.56 21.14 -3.26
C LYS A 32 16.51 20.06 -2.71
N TYR A 33 16.08 19.37 -1.65
CA TYR A 33 16.85 18.29 -1.03
C TYR A 33 16.44 16.91 -1.58
N TYR A 34 15.41 16.84 -2.43
CA TYR A 34 14.91 15.58 -2.94
C TYR A 34 15.85 15.02 -4.02
N ILE A 35 16.34 13.83 -3.77
CA ILE A 35 17.09 13.04 -4.75
C ILE A 35 16.17 11.88 -5.16
N PRO A 36 15.79 11.77 -6.45
CA PRO A 36 14.99 10.64 -6.93
C PRO A 36 15.70 9.32 -6.64
N THR A 37 15.02 8.41 -5.99
CA THR A 37 15.51 7.04 -5.80
C THR A 37 15.07 6.20 -7.00
N PRO A 38 15.96 5.42 -7.63
CA PRO A 38 15.55 4.45 -8.63
C PRO A 38 14.51 3.50 -8.02
N SER A 39 13.39 3.37 -8.70
CA SER A 39 12.32 2.46 -8.29
C SER A 39 12.15 1.38 -9.34
N PRO A 40 11.99 0.11 -8.94
CA PRO A 40 11.65 -0.95 -9.89
C PRO A 40 10.28 -0.67 -10.52
N SER A 41 10.05 -1.21 -11.70
CA SER A 41 8.74 -1.19 -12.33
C SER A 41 7.73 -2.02 -11.52
N THR A 42 6.45 -1.75 -11.72
CA THR A 42 5.36 -2.53 -11.09
C THR A 42 5.47 -4.01 -11.45
N HIS A 43 5.79 -4.33 -12.71
CA HIS A 43 6.04 -5.68 -13.17
C HIS A 43 7.16 -6.38 -12.37
N GLU A 44 8.32 -5.73 -12.21
CA GLU A 44 9.44 -6.29 -11.44
C GLU A 44 9.07 -6.52 -9.97
N VAL A 45 8.30 -5.60 -9.36
CA VAL A 45 7.84 -5.76 -7.97
C VAL A 45 6.88 -6.94 -7.84
N ILE A 46 5.89 -7.03 -8.73
CA ILE A 46 4.93 -8.15 -8.72
C ILE A 46 5.69 -9.47 -8.91
N ALA A 47 6.56 -9.55 -9.91
CA ALA A 47 7.34 -10.76 -10.18
C ALA A 47 8.21 -11.17 -8.98
N ALA A 48 8.86 -10.22 -8.32
CA ALA A 48 9.69 -10.49 -7.15
C ALA A 48 8.88 -11.02 -5.96
N VAL A 49 7.73 -10.39 -5.66
CA VAL A 49 6.86 -10.83 -4.56
C VAL A 49 6.24 -12.19 -4.85
N LYS A 50 5.76 -12.41 -6.07
CA LYS A 50 5.22 -13.73 -6.50
C LYS A 50 6.30 -14.81 -6.48
N GLY A 51 7.51 -14.50 -6.93
CA GLY A 51 8.66 -15.41 -6.87
C GLY A 51 9.07 -15.79 -5.43
N ALA A 52 8.80 -14.92 -4.47
CA ALA A 52 8.99 -15.21 -3.05
C ALA A 52 7.78 -15.95 -2.41
N GLY A 53 6.72 -16.24 -3.16
CA GLY A 53 5.49 -16.85 -2.65
C GLY A 53 4.58 -15.87 -1.91
N GLY A 54 4.73 -14.56 -2.14
CA GLY A 54 3.92 -13.53 -1.51
C GLY A 54 2.60 -13.25 -2.24
N VAL A 55 1.76 -12.45 -1.58
CA VAL A 55 0.49 -11.93 -2.10
C VAL A 55 0.68 -10.44 -2.39
N VAL A 56 0.27 -9.99 -3.58
CA VAL A 56 0.44 -8.60 -4.04
C VAL A 56 -0.90 -7.89 -4.07
N VAL A 57 -1.02 -6.80 -3.32
CA VAL A 57 -2.22 -5.97 -3.29
C VAL A 57 -1.85 -4.52 -3.64
N ALA A 58 -2.59 -3.92 -4.57
CA ALA A 58 -2.42 -2.50 -4.90
C ALA A 58 -3.07 -1.62 -3.83
N ALA A 59 -2.25 -0.91 -3.06
CA ALA A 59 -2.69 -0.04 -1.98
C ALA A 59 -3.34 1.24 -2.52
N HIS A 60 -4.46 1.69 -1.89
CA HIS A 60 -5.19 2.95 -2.14
C HIS A 60 -5.24 3.36 -3.62
N ALA A 61 -5.49 2.38 -4.53
CA ALA A 61 -5.40 2.55 -5.97
C ALA A 61 -6.37 3.61 -6.55
N GLY A 62 -7.46 3.89 -5.83
CA GLY A 62 -8.47 4.89 -6.21
C GLY A 62 -8.29 6.27 -5.55
N ASP A 63 -7.22 6.50 -4.77
CA ASP A 63 -7.01 7.77 -4.05
C ASP A 63 -6.41 8.85 -4.97
N PRO A 64 -7.18 9.91 -5.35
CA PRO A 64 -6.70 10.97 -6.24
C PRO A 64 -5.70 11.90 -5.55
N GLN A 65 -5.59 11.90 -4.22
CA GLN A 65 -4.59 12.69 -3.51
C GLN A 65 -3.21 12.04 -3.55
N ARG A 66 -3.18 10.70 -3.59
CA ARG A 66 -1.95 9.91 -3.68
C ARG A 66 -1.50 9.72 -5.11
N ASN A 67 -2.44 9.57 -6.02
CA ASN A 67 -2.20 9.30 -7.43
C ASN A 67 -2.60 10.52 -8.26
N ARG A 68 -1.65 11.31 -8.73
CA ARG A 68 -1.92 12.46 -9.62
C ARG A 68 -2.70 12.06 -10.87
N ARG A 69 -2.48 10.84 -11.35
CA ARG A 69 -3.28 10.13 -12.32
C ARG A 69 -3.66 8.81 -11.70
N LEU A 70 -4.95 8.56 -11.56
CA LEU A 70 -5.44 7.24 -11.22
C LEU A 70 -5.01 6.24 -12.30
N LEU A 71 -4.72 5.03 -11.89
CA LEU A 71 -4.43 3.94 -12.82
C LEU A 71 -5.62 3.74 -13.75
N SER A 72 -5.39 3.66 -15.06
CA SER A 72 -6.43 3.30 -16.02
C SER A 72 -6.79 1.81 -15.88
N ASP A 73 -7.91 1.40 -16.49
CA ASP A 73 -8.31 -0.01 -16.48
C ASP A 73 -7.27 -0.87 -17.19
N GLU A 74 -6.67 -0.39 -18.31
CA GLU A 74 -5.62 -1.09 -19.03
C GLU A 74 -4.35 -1.28 -18.18
N GLN A 75 -4.02 -0.29 -17.33
CA GLN A 75 -2.88 -0.41 -16.41
C GLN A 75 -3.16 -1.44 -15.31
N LEU A 76 -4.38 -1.46 -14.79
CA LEU A 76 -4.80 -2.48 -13.81
C LEU A 76 -4.84 -3.86 -14.45
N ASP A 77 -5.37 -3.99 -15.68
CA ASP A 77 -5.38 -5.25 -16.42
C ASP A 77 -3.95 -5.79 -16.67
N ALA A 78 -3.00 -4.91 -16.97
CA ALA A 78 -1.60 -5.30 -17.12
C ALA A 78 -1.00 -5.79 -15.80
N MET A 79 -1.26 -5.11 -14.68
CA MET A 79 -0.81 -5.55 -13.35
C MET A 79 -1.45 -6.89 -12.95
N ILE A 80 -2.71 -7.11 -13.29
CA ILE A 80 -3.42 -8.37 -13.07
C ILE A 80 -2.79 -9.50 -13.89
N ALA A 81 -2.47 -9.24 -15.16
CA ALA A 81 -1.77 -10.19 -16.01
C ALA A 81 -0.37 -10.53 -15.48
N ASP A 82 0.31 -9.60 -14.81
CA ASP A 82 1.59 -9.80 -14.13
C ASP A 82 1.47 -10.60 -12.82
N GLY A 83 0.26 -10.77 -12.28
CA GLY A 83 0.00 -11.56 -11.07
C GLY A 83 -0.41 -10.74 -9.84
N LEU A 84 -1.00 -9.54 -10.02
CA LEU A 84 -1.63 -8.80 -8.93
C LEU A 84 -2.76 -9.64 -8.33
N ASP A 85 -2.75 -9.84 -7.02
CA ASP A 85 -3.73 -10.68 -6.31
C ASP A 85 -4.93 -9.89 -5.80
N GLY A 86 -4.80 -8.58 -5.57
CA GLY A 86 -5.88 -7.83 -4.94
C GLY A 86 -5.79 -6.32 -5.06
N LEU A 87 -6.86 -5.66 -4.63
CA LEU A 87 -7.00 -4.21 -4.59
C LEU A 87 -7.44 -3.76 -3.19
N GLU A 88 -6.78 -2.75 -2.63
CA GLU A 88 -7.28 -2.07 -1.44
C GLU A 88 -8.40 -1.12 -1.85
N VAL A 89 -9.63 -1.59 -1.69
CA VAL A 89 -10.85 -0.83 -2.03
C VAL A 89 -11.31 0.02 -0.87
N TRP A 90 -11.32 -0.58 0.33
CA TRP A 90 -11.79 0.07 1.55
C TRP A 90 -10.67 0.91 2.15
N HIS A 91 -10.52 2.12 1.61
CA HIS A 91 -9.58 3.12 2.08
C HIS A 91 -10.27 4.49 2.12
N ARG A 92 -9.97 5.32 3.14
CA ARG A 92 -10.64 6.63 3.30
C ARG A 92 -10.41 7.59 2.12
N GLY A 93 -9.27 7.47 1.46
CA GLY A 93 -8.91 8.28 0.29
C GLY A 93 -9.55 7.81 -1.01
N ASN A 94 -10.13 6.62 -1.07
CA ASN A 94 -10.87 6.14 -2.23
C ASN A 94 -12.30 6.68 -2.19
N PRO A 95 -12.69 7.62 -3.06
CA PRO A 95 -14.06 8.12 -3.10
C PRO A 95 -15.04 7.04 -3.62
N PRO A 96 -16.36 7.19 -3.37
CA PRO A 96 -17.36 6.15 -3.68
C PRO A 96 -17.31 5.62 -5.11
N GLU A 97 -17.18 6.49 -6.10
CA GLU A 97 -17.10 6.12 -7.51
C GLU A 97 -15.86 5.27 -7.83
N GLN A 98 -14.74 5.52 -7.15
CA GLN A 98 -13.54 4.70 -7.31
C GLN A 98 -13.68 3.35 -6.60
N ARG A 99 -14.35 3.30 -5.44
CA ARG A 99 -14.64 2.02 -4.78
C ARG A 99 -15.51 1.13 -5.65
N GLU A 100 -16.58 1.67 -6.25
CA GLU A 100 -17.44 0.92 -7.17
C GLU A 100 -16.67 0.41 -8.40
N ARG A 101 -15.82 1.26 -8.99
CA ARG A 101 -14.95 0.89 -10.11
C ARG A 101 -14.02 -0.26 -9.72
N LEU A 102 -13.30 -0.12 -8.60
CA LEU A 102 -12.34 -1.13 -8.12
C LEU A 102 -13.04 -2.44 -7.75
N LEU A 103 -14.24 -2.39 -7.14
CA LEU A 103 -15.05 -3.58 -6.86
C LEU A 103 -15.47 -4.29 -8.16
N THR A 104 -15.85 -3.54 -9.19
CA THR A 104 -16.21 -4.10 -10.49
C THR A 104 -15.03 -4.83 -11.13
N ILE A 105 -13.82 -4.23 -11.06
CA ILE A 105 -12.59 -4.85 -11.57
C ILE A 105 -12.25 -6.09 -10.75
N ALA A 106 -12.30 -6.00 -9.42
CA ALA A 106 -12.02 -7.12 -8.53
C ALA A 106 -12.94 -8.31 -8.80
N ALA A 107 -14.25 -8.06 -8.96
CA ALA A 107 -15.22 -9.12 -9.26
C ALA A 107 -15.00 -9.74 -10.64
N ARG A 108 -14.58 -8.96 -11.63
CA ARG A 108 -14.29 -9.47 -12.99
C ARG A 108 -13.10 -10.41 -13.04
N HIS A 109 -12.11 -10.17 -12.20
CA HIS A 109 -10.81 -10.86 -12.23
C HIS A 109 -10.55 -11.74 -11.01
N ASP A 110 -11.57 -11.98 -10.18
CA ASP A 110 -11.47 -12.77 -8.94
C ASP A 110 -10.34 -12.30 -8.01
N LEU A 111 -10.23 -10.97 -7.85
CA LEU A 111 -9.21 -10.37 -7.00
C LEU A 111 -9.66 -10.27 -5.54
N LEU A 112 -8.70 -10.31 -4.65
CA LEU A 112 -8.89 -10.00 -3.24
C LEU A 112 -9.31 -8.54 -3.07
N VAL A 113 -10.30 -8.30 -2.19
CA VAL A 113 -10.75 -6.96 -1.81
C VAL A 113 -10.31 -6.68 -0.38
N THR A 114 -9.38 -5.77 -0.22
CA THR A 114 -8.85 -5.45 1.10
C THR A 114 -9.25 -4.06 1.58
N GLY A 115 -9.04 -3.81 2.87
CA GLY A 115 -9.17 -2.52 3.50
C GLY A 115 -7.94 -2.18 4.34
N GLY A 116 -7.72 -0.89 4.54
CA GLY A 116 -6.62 -0.39 5.35
C GLY A 116 -6.87 1.01 5.90
N SER A 117 -6.36 1.26 7.10
CA SER A 117 -6.45 2.57 7.74
C SER A 117 -5.38 3.55 7.27
N ASP A 118 -4.29 3.06 6.72
CA ASP A 118 -3.08 3.85 6.44
C ASP A 118 -2.65 4.69 7.65
N TRP A 119 -2.82 4.13 8.86
CA TRP A 119 -2.50 4.80 10.11
C TRP A 119 -0.98 4.96 10.28
N HIS A 120 -0.55 6.19 10.60
CA HIS A 120 0.85 6.56 10.76
C HIS A 120 1.10 7.34 12.06
N GLY A 121 0.37 7.00 13.11
CA GLY A 121 0.49 7.69 14.40
C GLY A 121 -0.19 9.06 14.41
N LYS A 122 0.18 9.88 15.38
CA LYS A 122 -0.49 11.16 15.67
C LYS A 122 -0.47 12.20 14.54
N GLY A 123 0.32 12.00 13.51
CA GLY A 123 0.45 12.96 12.39
C GLY A 123 -0.62 12.84 11.31
N LYS A 124 -1.52 11.87 11.40
CA LYS A 124 -2.62 11.64 10.45
C LYS A 124 -3.96 11.54 11.18
N PRO A 125 -5.06 11.99 10.55
CA PRO A 125 -6.40 11.88 11.12
C PRO A 125 -6.98 10.47 11.06
N ASN A 126 -6.28 9.51 10.43
CA ASN A 126 -6.72 8.13 10.26
C ASN A 126 -6.77 7.41 11.61
N GLY A 127 -7.88 6.74 11.92
CA GLY A 127 -8.00 5.88 13.09
C GLY A 127 -7.40 4.49 12.85
N LEU A 128 -6.76 3.91 13.86
CA LEU A 128 -6.36 2.51 13.79
C LEU A 128 -7.63 1.65 13.72
N GLY A 129 -7.66 0.69 12.77
CA GLY A 129 -8.81 -0.17 12.55
C GLY A 129 -9.90 0.42 11.64
N GLU A 130 -9.68 1.57 11.01
CA GLU A 130 -10.54 2.03 9.92
C GLU A 130 -10.45 1.07 8.73
N ASN A 131 -11.58 0.84 8.05
CA ASN A 131 -11.63 0.06 6.80
C ASN A 131 -10.95 -1.31 6.93
N LEU A 132 -11.45 -2.17 7.79
CA LEU A 132 -10.93 -3.52 7.98
C LEU A 132 -11.09 -4.37 6.72
N THR A 133 -10.13 -5.25 6.48
CA THR A 133 -10.31 -6.40 5.58
C THR A 133 -11.19 -7.43 6.29
N ASP A 134 -12.13 -8.03 5.57
CA ASP A 134 -12.98 -9.09 6.14
C ASP A 134 -12.20 -10.39 6.39
N ASP A 135 -12.73 -11.21 7.30
CA ASP A 135 -12.07 -12.42 7.76
C ASP A 135 -11.86 -13.47 6.66
N ASP A 136 -12.75 -13.54 5.67
CA ASP A 136 -12.64 -14.52 4.58
C ASP A 136 -11.52 -14.10 3.62
N THR A 137 -11.43 -12.82 3.30
CA THR A 137 -10.30 -12.27 2.53
C THR A 137 -8.97 -12.47 3.26
N VAL A 138 -8.92 -12.28 4.59
CA VAL A 138 -7.71 -12.55 5.38
C VAL A 138 -7.30 -14.02 5.29
N ARG A 139 -8.25 -14.96 5.43
CA ARG A 139 -7.98 -16.40 5.26
C ARG A 139 -7.44 -16.73 3.88
N GLU A 140 -8.03 -16.13 2.84
CA GLU A 140 -7.59 -16.33 1.46
C GLU A 140 -6.17 -15.81 1.23
N ILE A 141 -5.82 -14.65 1.79
CA ILE A 141 -4.44 -14.12 1.76
C ILE A 141 -3.46 -15.12 2.39
N LEU A 142 -3.82 -15.67 3.56
CA LEU A 142 -2.99 -16.66 4.24
C LEU A 142 -2.87 -17.97 3.45
N CYS A 143 -3.90 -18.38 2.74
CA CYS A 143 -3.88 -19.57 1.87
C CYS A 143 -3.03 -19.36 0.61
N ARG A 144 -3.08 -18.18 -0.01
CA ARG A 144 -2.30 -17.85 -1.22
C ARG A 144 -0.83 -17.61 -0.92
N GLY A 145 -0.52 -17.09 0.26
CA GLY A 145 0.86 -16.82 0.70
C GLY A 145 1.56 -18.10 1.18
N VAL A 146 2.90 -18.09 1.09
CA VAL A 146 3.72 -19.14 1.70
C VAL A 146 3.80 -18.92 3.20
N ASP A 147 3.35 -19.87 3.99
CA ASP A 147 3.52 -19.84 5.43
C ASP A 147 5.00 -20.07 5.81
N LEU A 148 5.74 -18.97 5.89
CA LEU A 148 7.13 -18.98 6.33
C LEU A 148 7.26 -19.28 7.83
N ILE A 149 6.22 -19.08 8.63
CA ILE A 149 6.23 -19.29 10.09
C ILE A 149 6.08 -20.79 10.38
N GLY A 150 5.25 -21.52 9.64
CA GLY A 150 5.10 -22.97 9.78
C GLY A 150 6.36 -23.79 9.46
N ARG A 151 7.24 -23.24 8.61
CA ARG A 151 8.52 -23.90 8.27
C ARG A 151 9.59 -23.76 9.36
N VAL A 152 9.51 -22.77 10.24
CA VAL A 152 10.45 -22.57 11.35
C VAL A 152 10.16 -23.53 12.51
N GLY A 153 8.90 -23.95 12.67
CA GLY A 153 8.48 -24.88 13.72
C GLY A 153 8.80 -26.38 13.46
N SER A 154 9.00 -26.77 12.20
CA SER A 154 9.20 -28.19 11.82
C SER A 154 10.66 -28.66 11.79
N SER A 155 11.63 -27.79 12.03
CA SER A 155 13.06 -28.14 12.02
C SER A 155 13.65 -28.53 13.41
N HIS A 156 12.82 -28.64 14.45
CA HIS A 156 13.26 -28.98 15.81
C HIS A 156 12.66 -30.29 16.36
N ALA A 157 12.20 -31.17 15.48
CA ALA A 157 11.77 -32.54 15.86
C ALA A 157 12.50 -33.57 14.99
N ALA A 158 13.76 -33.78 15.30
CA ALA A 158 14.54 -34.96 14.93
C ALA A 158 15.68 -35.15 15.93
#